data_4f47a9d7f91d7fdb4a5ed7d0cc696fc4
#
_entry.id   4f47a9d7f91d7fdb4a5ed7d0cc696fc4
#
_cell.length_a   1.000
_cell.length_b   1.000
_cell.length_c   1.000
_cell.angle_alpha   90.00
_cell.angle_beta   90.00
_cell.angle_gamma   90.00
#
_symmetry.space_group_name_H-M   'P 1'
#
loop_
_entity.id
_entity.type
_entity.pdbx_description
1 polymer ?
#
loop_
_entity_poly.entity_id
_entity_poly.type
_entity_poly.pdbx_seq_one_letter_code
_entity_poly.pdbx_strand_id
1 'polypeptide(L)'
;MDLKISKVNEVFMKISCDDSIAKDLHDYFSFKVPNAKFMPSYKNRRWDGKVYLFSIKTHKIYIGLLPYIAEFCEERQYKYSLEEDVITKNEITEDEYNKFIDQLNLPFEPRDYQKDAFLKSIEYGRKLLVSPTASGKSLIIYLLARYYNKKTIVIVPTTS
;
A
#
# COMPACT_ATOMS: atom_id res chain seq x y z
N MET A 1 7.48 16.35 20.48
CA MET A 1 7.38 15.41 19.34
C MET A 1 6.35 14.41 19.74
N ASP A 2 5.24 14.38 19.01
CA ASP A 2 4.05 13.68 19.50
C ASP A 2 3.96 12.26 18.94
N LEU A 3 4.46 12.05 17.70
CA LEU A 3 4.49 10.76 17.04
C LEU A 3 5.86 10.46 16.43
N LYS A 4 6.29 9.20 16.55
CA LYS A 4 7.45 8.67 15.82
C LYS A 4 6.99 7.47 14.99
N ILE A 5 7.24 7.51 13.68
CA ILE A 5 6.80 6.50 12.73
C ILE A 5 8.02 5.72 12.25
N SER A 6 8.00 4.40 12.45
CA SER A 6 9.06 3.47 12.07
C SER A 6 8.53 2.34 11.19
N LYS A 7 9.34 1.84 10.27
CA LYS A 7 9.01 0.68 9.46
C LYS A 7 9.16 -0.61 10.27
N VAL A 8 8.16 -1.48 10.25
CA VAL A 8 8.24 -2.82 10.85
C VAL A 8 8.60 -3.85 9.78
N ASN A 9 7.93 -3.78 8.64
CA ASN A 9 8.14 -4.63 7.48
C ASN A 9 7.46 -3.99 6.25
N GLU A 10 7.41 -4.72 5.13
CA GLU A 10 6.79 -4.23 3.90
C GLU A 10 5.27 -4.02 3.99
N VAL A 11 4.62 -4.47 5.05
CA VAL A 11 3.16 -4.34 5.23
C VAL A 11 2.81 -3.31 6.28
N PHE A 12 3.55 -3.29 7.40
CA PHE A 12 3.22 -2.52 8.58
C PHE A 12 4.29 -1.51 8.96
N MET A 13 3.84 -0.37 9.46
CA MET A 13 4.62 0.59 10.23
C MET A 13 4.11 0.66 11.66
N LYS A 14 4.96 1.09 12.58
CA LYS A 14 4.64 1.31 13.99
C LYS A 14 4.63 2.81 14.27
N ILE A 15 3.63 3.27 15.01
CA ILE A 15 3.50 4.65 15.47
C ILE A 15 3.73 4.67 16.97
N SER A 16 4.86 5.21 17.41
CA SER A 16 5.13 5.43 18.83
C SER A 16 4.57 6.78 19.23
N CYS A 17 3.59 6.79 20.12
CA CYS A 17 2.87 7.97 20.60
C CYS A 17 2.27 7.69 21.99
N ASP A 18 1.73 8.71 22.62
CA ASP A 18 1.00 8.60 23.88
C ASP A 18 -0.35 7.88 23.71
N ASP A 19 -0.89 7.34 24.79
CA ASP A 19 -2.16 6.58 24.80
C ASP A 19 -3.35 7.41 24.32
N SER A 20 -3.37 8.71 24.53
CA SER A 20 -4.41 9.63 24.05
C SER A 20 -4.40 9.71 22.52
N ILE A 21 -3.23 9.87 21.93
CA ILE A 21 -3.04 9.92 20.48
C ILE A 21 -3.31 8.54 19.86
N ALA A 22 -2.91 7.45 20.55
CA ALA A 22 -3.20 6.10 20.09
C ALA A 22 -4.71 5.81 20.00
N LYS A 23 -5.51 6.33 20.94
CA LYS A 23 -6.98 6.23 20.88
C LYS A 23 -7.55 7.07 19.74
N ASP A 24 -7.06 8.28 19.54
CA ASP A 24 -7.46 9.16 18.45
C ASP A 24 -7.18 8.53 17.09
N LEU A 25 -5.97 7.95 16.89
CA LEU A 25 -5.61 7.19 15.70
C LEU A 25 -6.52 5.98 15.48
N HIS A 26 -6.85 5.26 16.55
CA HIS A 26 -7.72 4.10 16.47
C HIS A 26 -9.13 4.45 16.00
N ASP A 27 -9.67 5.54 16.51
CA ASP A 27 -11.00 6.01 16.13
C ASP A 27 -11.01 6.60 14.71
N TYR A 28 -10.01 7.40 14.37
CA TYR A 28 -9.87 8.02 13.04
C TYR A 28 -9.70 6.96 11.95
N PHE A 29 -8.81 5.99 12.15
CA PHE A 29 -8.58 4.89 11.21
C PHE A 29 -9.54 3.72 11.43
N SER A 30 -10.82 4.02 11.63
CA SER A 30 -11.90 3.04 11.74
C SER A 30 -13.04 3.35 10.77
N PHE A 31 -13.73 2.32 10.32
CA PHE A 31 -14.93 2.48 9.51
C PHE A 31 -15.98 1.41 9.83
N LYS A 32 -17.24 1.79 9.70
CA LYS A 32 -18.35 0.86 9.86
C LYS A 32 -18.47 -0.07 8.65
N VAL A 33 -18.60 -1.36 8.89
CA VAL A 33 -18.83 -2.33 7.81
C VAL A 33 -20.27 -2.18 7.32
N PRO A 34 -20.49 -2.04 6.00
CA PRO A 34 -21.84 -2.02 5.44
C PRO A 34 -22.61 -3.28 5.87
N ASN A 35 -23.87 -3.09 6.26
CA ASN A 35 -24.75 -4.18 6.68
C ASN A 35 -24.26 -5.00 7.89
N ALA A 36 -23.32 -4.51 8.69
CA ALA A 36 -22.82 -5.18 9.90
C ALA A 36 -23.95 -5.66 10.83
N LYS A 37 -25.06 -4.88 10.95
CA LYS A 37 -26.22 -5.23 11.77
C LYS A 37 -26.88 -6.58 11.43
N PHE A 38 -26.67 -7.10 10.24
CA PHE A 38 -27.20 -8.40 9.82
C PHE A 38 -26.25 -9.56 10.12
N MET A 39 -25.00 -9.27 10.47
CA MET A 39 -23.99 -10.30 10.75
C MET A 39 -24.20 -10.93 12.14
N PRO A 40 -24.02 -12.26 12.28
CA PRO A 40 -24.18 -12.95 13.55
C PRO A 40 -23.27 -12.41 14.66
N SER A 41 -22.03 -12.06 14.36
CA SER A 41 -21.07 -11.50 15.30
C SER A 41 -21.52 -10.16 15.90
N TYR A 42 -22.17 -9.32 15.10
CA TYR A 42 -22.76 -8.07 15.57
C TYR A 42 -24.00 -8.32 16.43
N LYS A 43 -24.92 -9.17 15.96
CA LYS A 43 -26.14 -9.54 16.70
C LYS A 43 -25.82 -10.14 18.07
N ASN A 44 -24.78 -10.94 18.15
CA ASN A 44 -24.32 -11.57 19.38
C ASN A 44 -23.43 -10.66 20.24
N ARG A 45 -23.31 -9.37 19.90
CA ARG A 45 -22.49 -8.36 20.60
C ARG A 45 -21.00 -8.75 20.76
N ARG A 46 -20.48 -9.63 19.91
CA ARG A 46 -19.06 -10.02 19.88
C ARG A 46 -18.18 -9.06 19.09
N TRP A 47 -18.82 -8.20 18.32
CA TRP A 47 -18.17 -7.24 17.43
C TRP A 47 -19.06 -5.99 17.30
N ASP A 48 -18.47 -4.83 17.26
CA ASP A 48 -19.14 -3.51 17.21
C ASP A 48 -19.50 -3.04 15.78
N GLY A 49 -19.23 -3.86 14.77
CA GLY A 49 -19.52 -3.55 13.36
C GLY A 49 -18.50 -2.64 12.70
N LYS A 50 -17.36 -2.39 13.34
CA LYS A 50 -16.28 -1.57 12.79
C LYS A 50 -15.04 -2.41 12.45
N VAL A 51 -14.28 -1.95 11.47
CA VAL A 51 -12.93 -2.40 11.19
C VAL A 51 -11.98 -1.29 11.62
N TYR A 52 -10.95 -1.68 12.35
CA TYR A 52 -9.92 -0.79 12.86
C TYR A 52 -8.62 -1.08 12.12
N LEU A 53 -8.07 -0.06 11.44
CA LEU A 53 -6.83 -0.20 10.69
C LEU A 53 -5.59 0.06 11.55
N PHE A 54 -5.76 0.80 12.65
CA PHE A 54 -4.73 1.01 13.67
C PHE A 54 -4.98 0.13 14.90
N SER A 55 -3.98 -0.58 15.34
CA SER A 55 -4.05 -1.44 16.54
C SER A 55 -3.48 -0.74 17.77
N ILE A 56 -4.31 -0.42 18.75
CA ILE A 56 -3.88 0.16 20.02
C ILE A 56 -2.86 -0.74 20.75
N LYS A 57 -3.04 -2.06 20.69
CA LYS A 57 -2.16 -3.00 21.43
C LYS A 57 -0.74 -3.06 20.85
N THR A 58 -0.61 -2.97 19.55
CA THR A 58 0.70 -3.12 18.87
C THR A 58 1.22 -1.84 18.29
N HIS A 59 0.40 -0.77 18.29
CA HIS A 59 0.66 0.50 17.64
C HIS A 59 1.01 0.38 16.16
N LYS A 60 0.49 -0.68 15.50
CA LYS A 60 0.74 -0.94 14.08
C LYS A 60 -0.41 -0.49 13.21
N ILE A 61 -0.05 -0.01 12.02
CA ILE A 61 -0.95 0.33 10.94
C ILE A 61 -0.30 -0.03 9.60
N TYR A 62 -1.09 -0.17 8.55
CA TYR A 62 -0.57 -0.47 7.22
C TYR A 62 0.28 0.68 6.67
N ILE A 63 1.48 0.38 6.19
CA ILE A 63 2.44 1.39 5.69
C ILE A 63 1.88 2.20 4.51
N GLY A 64 0.96 1.62 3.71
CA GLY A 64 0.28 2.33 2.63
C GLY A 64 -0.64 3.47 3.09
N LEU A 65 -0.94 3.57 4.39
CA LEU A 65 -1.74 4.65 4.97
C LEU A 65 -0.91 5.86 5.44
N LEU A 66 0.41 5.85 5.19
CA LEU A 66 1.31 6.94 5.59
C LEU A 66 0.83 8.35 5.15
N PRO A 67 0.34 8.57 3.91
CA PRO A 67 -0.18 9.88 3.52
C PRO A 67 -1.36 10.36 4.38
N TYR A 68 -2.27 9.44 4.72
CA TYR A 68 -3.41 9.75 5.58
C TYR A 68 -3.02 10.00 7.04
N ILE A 69 -1.90 9.43 7.51
CA ILE A 69 -1.36 9.75 8.84
C ILE A 69 -0.75 11.14 8.85
N ALA A 70 -0.09 11.55 7.78
CA ALA A 70 0.40 12.92 7.65
C ALA A 70 -0.77 13.93 7.70
N GLU A 71 -1.83 13.67 6.93
CA GLU A 71 -3.07 14.47 6.94
C GLU A 71 -3.70 14.51 8.33
N PHE A 72 -3.84 13.38 9.02
CA PHE A 72 -4.31 13.31 10.40
C PHE A 72 -3.47 14.17 11.35
N CYS A 73 -2.14 14.10 11.22
CA CYS A 73 -1.23 14.89 12.05
C CYS A 73 -1.38 16.40 11.78
N GLU A 74 -1.55 16.79 10.52
CA GLU A 74 -1.78 18.20 10.14
C GLU A 74 -3.11 18.71 10.69
N GLU A 75 -4.21 17.96 10.53
CA GLU A 75 -5.53 18.32 11.08
C GLU A 75 -5.52 18.50 12.60
N ARG A 76 -4.76 17.68 13.31
CA ARG A 76 -4.64 17.69 14.78
C ARG A 76 -3.50 18.55 15.31
N GLN A 77 -2.68 19.12 14.43
CA GLN A 77 -1.47 19.88 14.77
C GLN A 77 -0.44 19.07 15.57
N TYR A 78 -0.40 17.74 15.34
CA TYR A 78 0.60 16.86 15.93
C TYR A 78 1.92 16.93 15.16
N LYS A 79 3.04 17.00 15.89
CA LYS A 79 4.38 16.92 15.30
C LYS A 79 4.81 15.47 15.19
N TYR A 80 5.21 15.05 13.99
CA TYR A 80 5.67 13.68 13.75
C TYR A 80 7.07 13.64 13.12
N SER A 81 7.75 12.51 13.29
CA SER A 81 8.99 12.19 12.56
C SER A 81 8.89 10.84 11.90
N LEU A 82 9.55 10.74 10.76
CA LEU A 82 9.69 9.51 9.98
C LEU A 82 11.12 9.00 10.12
N GLU A 83 11.29 7.70 10.35
CA GLU A 83 12.57 7.05 10.16
C GLU A 83 12.88 6.91 8.67
N GLU A 84 14.17 6.93 8.30
CA GLU A 84 14.63 7.01 6.91
C GLU A 84 14.14 5.86 6.02
N ASP A 85 13.88 4.68 6.60
CA ASP A 85 13.46 3.47 5.89
C ASP A 85 11.94 3.38 5.63
N VAL A 86 11.15 4.33 6.16
CA VAL A 86 9.67 4.33 5.99
C VAL A 86 9.29 4.70 4.56
N ILE A 87 10.04 5.61 3.94
CA ILE A 87 9.81 6.05 2.57
C ILE A 87 10.98 5.57 1.70
N THR A 88 10.83 4.43 1.07
CA THR A 88 11.73 3.97 0.02
C THR A 88 11.11 4.28 -1.34
N LYS A 89 11.64 5.26 -2.05
CA LYS A 89 11.37 5.43 -3.48
C LYS A 89 12.47 4.72 -4.26
N ASN A 90 12.08 3.84 -5.15
CA ASN A 90 12.99 3.23 -6.10
C ASN A 90 12.91 4.05 -7.40
N GLU A 91 13.95 4.75 -7.71
CA GLU A 91 14.04 5.46 -9.00
C GLU A 91 14.69 4.53 -10.03
N ILE A 92 14.09 4.45 -11.19
CA ILE A 92 14.63 3.78 -12.36
C ILE A 92 14.78 4.84 -13.46
N THR A 93 15.97 4.97 -14.00
CA THR A 93 16.25 5.90 -15.09
C THR A 93 15.68 5.37 -16.42
N GLU A 94 15.51 6.25 -17.39
CA GLU A 94 15.05 5.85 -18.72
C GLU A 94 16.05 4.90 -19.42
N ASP A 95 17.33 5.11 -19.24
CA ASP A 95 18.37 4.24 -19.77
C ASP A 95 18.34 2.84 -19.14
N GLU A 96 18.10 2.74 -17.85
CA GLU A 96 17.93 1.45 -17.16
C GLU A 96 16.69 0.72 -17.62
N TYR A 97 15.58 1.45 -17.82
CA TYR A 97 14.36 0.88 -18.39
C TYR A 97 14.60 0.33 -19.79
N ASN A 98 15.22 1.10 -20.68
CA ASN A 98 15.49 0.68 -22.05
C ASN A 98 16.41 -0.55 -22.08
N LYS A 99 17.49 -0.57 -21.31
CA LYS A 99 18.38 -1.74 -21.17
C LYS A 99 17.62 -2.97 -20.65
N PHE A 100 16.73 -2.79 -19.70
CA PHE A 100 15.91 -3.88 -19.17
C PHE A 100 14.96 -4.44 -20.24
N ILE A 101 14.29 -3.61 -21.02
CA ILE A 101 13.38 -4.04 -22.09
C ILE A 101 14.15 -4.76 -23.20
N ASP A 102 15.31 -4.25 -23.61
CA ASP A 102 16.17 -4.85 -24.62
C ASP A 102 16.61 -6.27 -24.22
N GLN A 103 16.95 -6.48 -22.94
CA GLN A 103 17.33 -7.79 -22.42
C GLN A 103 16.19 -8.83 -22.46
N LEU A 104 14.93 -8.38 -22.45
CA LEU A 104 13.78 -9.27 -22.49
C LEU A 104 13.47 -9.81 -23.88
N ASN A 105 14.03 -9.22 -24.95
CA ASN A 105 13.79 -9.61 -26.36
C ASN A 105 12.29 -9.78 -26.66
N LEU A 106 11.49 -8.80 -26.27
CA LEU A 106 10.04 -8.85 -26.48
C LEU A 106 9.71 -8.79 -27.98
N PRO A 107 8.68 -9.51 -28.46
CA PRO A 107 8.26 -9.47 -29.87
C PRO A 107 7.57 -8.15 -30.27
N PHE A 108 7.37 -7.24 -29.32
CA PHE A 108 6.73 -5.93 -29.47
C PHE A 108 7.21 -4.96 -28.41
N GLU A 109 7.14 -3.68 -28.69
CA GLU A 109 7.45 -2.65 -27.72
C GLU A 109 6.26 -2.43 -26.76
N PRO A 110 6.51 -2.25 -25.44
CA PRO A 110 5.49 -1.83 -24.50
C PRO A 110 4.94 -0.45 -24.88
N ARG A 111 3.63 -0.29 -24.80
CA ARG A 111 2.97 0.99 -25.07
C ARG A 111 3.28 2.00 -23.96
N ASP A 112 3.21 3.30 -24.24
CA ASP A 112 3.56 4.38 -23.30
C ASP A 112 2.86 4.23 -21.94
N TYR A 113 1.56 3.94 -21.93
CA TYR A 113 0.84 3.74 -20.67
C TYR A 113 1.27 2.48 -19.90
N GLN A 114 1.78 1.46 -20.58
CA GLN A 114 2.33 0.25 -19.92
C GLN A 114 3.70 0.53 -19.32
N LYS A 115 4.55 1.29 -20.02
CA LYS A 115 5.81 1.84 -19.51
C LYS A 115 5.56 2.69 -18.26
N ASP A 116 4.63 3.65 -18.33
CA ASP A 116 4.28 4.53 -17.23
C ASP A 116 3.75 3.76 -16.02
N ALA A 117 2.86 2.78 -16.23
CA ALA A 117 2.35 1.91 -15.17
C ALA A 117 3.45 1.07 -14.52
N PHE A 118 4.40 0.54 -15.30
CA PHE A 118 5.55 -0.20 -14.81
C PHE A 118 6.47 0.67 -13.96
N LEU A 119 6.88 1.85 -14.47
CA LEU A 119 7.76 2.78 -13.77
C LEU A 119 7.14 3.26 -12.45
N LYS A 120 5.87 3.67 -12.46
CA LYS A 120 5.15 4.07 -11.25
C LYS A 120 4.99 2.93 -10.24
N SER A 121 4.87 1.68 -10.69
CA SER A 121 4.79 0.53 -9.79
C SER A 121 6.12 0.25 -9.09
N ILE A 122 7.25 0.50 -9.74
CA ILE A 122 8.57 0.39 -9.14
C ILE A 122 8.81 1.54 -8.17
N GLU A 123 8.54 2.78 -8.61
CA GLU A 123 8.76 3.98 -7.79
C GLU A 123 8.08 3.89 -6.43
N TYR A 124 6.82 3.49 -6.40
CA TYR A 124 6.05 3.46 -5.16
C TYR A 124 6.03 2.11 -4.46
N GLY A 125 6.49 1.04 -5.10
CA GLY A 125 6.47 -0.34 -4.58
C GLY A 125 5.06 -0.92 -4.37
N ARG A 126 4.03 -0.06 -4.29
CA ARG A 126 2.60 -0.40 -4.17
C ARG A 126 1.79 0.58 -4.98
N LYS A 127 0.97 0.05 -5.90
CA LYS A 127 0.14 0.88 -6.77
C LYS A 127 -1.15 0.16 -7.13
N LEU A 128 -2.26 0.87 -7.09
CA LEU A 128 -3.51 0.43 -7.71
C LEU A 128 -3.51 0.93 -9.16
N LEU A 129 -3.47 -0.01 -10.10
CA LEU A 129 -3.56 0.28 -11.53
C LEU A 129 -4.99 -0.01 -12.02
N VAL A 130 -5.73 1.05 -12.34
CA VAL A 130 -7.06 0.92 -12.95
C VAL A 130 -6.88 0.95 -14.45
N SER A 131 -7.24 -0.16 -15.11
CA SER A 131 -6.98 -0.35 -16.53
C SER A 131 -8.10 -1.17 -17.17
N PRO A 132 -8.60 -0.80 -18.35
CA PRO A 132 -9.70 -1.49 -19.04
C PRO A 132 -9.31 -2.92 -19.42
N THR A 133 -10.31 -3.69 -19.81
CA THR A 133 -10.07 -5.05 -20.38
C THR A 133 -9.26 -4.91 -21.67
N ALA A 134 -8.42 -5.89 -21.97
CA ALA A 134 -7.54 -5.92 -23.13
C ALA A 134 -6.45 -4.82 -23.21
N SER A 135 -6.20 -4.06 -22.13
CA SER A 135 -5.11 -3.08 -22.07
C SER A 135 -3.71 -3.68 -21.90
N GLY A 136 -3.58 -5.01 -21.86
CA GLY A 136 -2.30 -5.66 -21.69
C GLY A 136 -1.75 -5.67 -20.26
N LYS A 137 -2.63 -5.73 -19.25
CA LYS A 137 -2.25 -5.86 -17.83
C LYS A 137 -1.26 -7.00 -17.56
N SER A 138 -1.40 -8.11 -18.30
CA SER A 138 -0.52 -9.27 -18.19
C SER A 138 0.93 -8.94 -18.53
N LEU A 139 1.16 -8.02 -19.49
CA LEU A 139 2.50 -7.55 -19.81
C LEU A 139 3.11 -6.79 -18.63
N ILE A 140 2.34 -5.89 -18.00
CA ILE A 140 2.83 -5.12 -16.84
C ILE A 140 3.20 -6.08 -15.70
N ILE A 141 2.37 -7.08 -15.42
CA ILE A 141 2.66 -8.13 -14.41
C ILE A 141 3.94 -8.89 -14.78
N TYR A 142 4.09 -9.28 -16.04
CA TYR A 142 5.29 -9.95 -16.54
C TYR A 142 6.54 -9.10 -16.35
N LEU A 143 6.50 -7.83 -16.77
CA LEU A 143 7.61 -6.89 -16.62
C LEU A 143 8.03 -6.74 -15.15
N LEU A 144 7.09 -6.56 -14.25
CA LEU A 144 7.36 -6.45 -12.82
C LEU A 144 7.97 -7.73 -12.25
N ALA A 145 7.44 -8.90 -12.61
CA ALA A 145 7.99 -10.19 -12.18
C ALA A 145 9.43 -10.40 -12.67
N ARG A 146 9.72 -10.01 -13.91
CA ARG A 146 11.07 -10.10 -14.50
C ARG A 146 12.04 -9.09 -13.88
N TYR A 147 11.59 -7.88 -13.62
CA TYR A 147 12.39 -6.83 -13.00
C TYR A 147 12.86 -7.20 -11.60
N TYR A 148 11.92 -7.59 -10.74
CA TYR A 148 12.28 -7.98 -9.38
C TYR A 148 13.04 -9.30 -9.31
N ASN A 149 12.91 -10.16 -10.30
CA ASN A 149 13.56 -11.46 -10.40
C ASN A 149 13.54 -12.26 -9.08
N LYS A 150 12.38 -12.24 -8.41
CA LYS A 150 12.15 -12.91 -7.13
C LYS A 150 10.92 -13.82 -7.25
N LYS A 151 10.75 -14.70 -6.25
CA LYS A 151 9.55 -15.54 -6.16
C LYS A 151 8.31 -14.65 -6.11
N THR A 152 7.47 -14.77 -7.13
CA THR A 152 6.29 -13.92 -7.36
C THR A 152 5.02 -14.74 -7.24
N ILE A 153 3.97 -14.18 -6.61
CA ILE A 153 2.64 -14.77 -6.55
C ILE A 153 1.69 -13.82 -7.29
N VAL A 154 0.98 -14.35 -8.28
CA VAL A 154 -0.07 -13.65 -9.01
C VAL A 154 -1.43 -14.21 -8.57
N ILE A 155 -2.28 -13.36 -8.00
CA ILE A 155 -3.61 -13.76 -7.54
C ILE A 155 -4.63 -13.22 -8.53
N VAL A 156 -5.46 -14.12 -9.08
CA VAL A 156 -6.52 -13.78 -10.03
C VAL A 156 -7.88 -14.25 -9.48
N PRO A 157 -8.97 -13.53 -9.75
CA PRO A 157 -10.29 -13.86 -9.19
C PRO A 157 -10.91 -15.13 -9.84
N THR A 158 -10.55 -15.42 -11.09
CA THR A 158 -11.05 -16.59 -11.84
C THR A 158 -9.96 -17.15 -12.72
N THR A 159 -9.93 -18.48 -12.83
CA THR A 159 -9.19 -19.18 -13.87
C THR A 159 -10.16 -19.39 -15.03
N SER A 160 -9.93 -18.75 -16.15
CA SER A 160 -10.59 -19.07 -17.43
C SER A 160 -9.80 -20.13 -18.16
#